data_8b87947fdf0c224c8800fff0b4cfbc82
#
_entry.id   8b87947fdf0c224c8800fff0b4cfbc82
#
_cell.length_a   1.000
_cell.length_b   1.000
_cell.length_c   1.000
_cell.angle_alpha   90.00
_cell.angle_beta   90.00
_cell.angle_gamma   90.00
#
_symmetry.space_group_name_H-M   'P 1'
#
loop_
_entity.id
_entity.type
_entity.pdbx_description
1 polymer ?
#
loop_
_entity_poly.entity_id
_entity_poly.type
_entity_poly.pdbx_seq_one_letter_code
_entity_poly.pdbx_strand_id
1 'polypeptide(L)'
;MMRKSPWVSIFNASSCNGCDIECLALVTPKYDIERFGCLWKMSARHADILLVTGVSNETSKKRLKTVYDQMAPNKKVIAIGSCANSGDVFRFCYNVKQRVDSIIPVDIYVPGCPPRPEAIIDALVKALQTLKKHESKKNTKKQVKKRS
;
A
#
# COMPACT_ATOMS: atom_id res chain seq x y z
N MET A 1 11.31 -6.96 -14.09
CA MET A 1 12.02 -7.90 -13.22
C MET A 1 11.72 -7.46 -11.79
N MET A 2 10.98 -8.25 -11.02
CA MET A 2 10.73 -7.91 -9.61
C MET A 2 11.95 -8.22 -8.77
N ARG A 3 12.19 -7.39 -7.77
CA ARG A 3 13.26 -7.60 -6.80
C ARG A 3 12.92 -8.78 -5.90
N LYS A 4 13.93 -9.50 -5.43
CA LYS A 4 13.75 -10.59 -4.44
C LYS A 4 13.09 -10.08 -3.15
N SER A 5 13.30 -8.79 -2.82
CA SER A 5 12.72 -8.09 -1.67
C SER A 5 11.93 -6.89 -2.16
N PRO A 6 10.58 -6.94 -2.16
CA PRO A 6 9.76 -5.81 -2.57
C PRO A 6 9.89 -4.64 -1.60
N TRP A 7 9.87 -3.45 -2.17
CA TRP A 7 10.00 -2.21 -1.42
C TRP A 7 8.63 -1.68 -1.03
N VAL A 8 8.50 -1.30 0.22
CA VAL A 8 7.29 -0.75 0.82
C VAL A 8 7.50 0.75 1.05
N SER A 9 6.53 1.55 0.63
CA SER A 9 6.49 3.00 0.88
C SER A 9 5.17 3.37 1.50
N ILE A 10 5.16 4.42 2.32
CA ILE A 10 3.96 4.99 2.93
C ILE A 10 3.58 6.30 2.26
N PHE A 11 2.29 6.54 2.11
CA PHE A 11 1.72 7.81 1.70
C PHE A 11 0.65 8.25 2.70
N ASN A 12 0.89 9.38 3.36
CA ASN A 12 -0.07 10.01 4.25
C ASN A 12 -1.01 10.91 3.43
N ALA A 13 -2.29 10.54 3.40
CA ALA A 13 -3.33 11.26 2.66
C ALA A 13 -4.14 12.23 3.55
N SER A 14 -3.57 12.76 4.61
CA SER A 14 -4.17 13.57 5.68
C SER A 14 -4.61 12.71 6.87
N SER A 15 -3.67 11.94 7.40
CA SER A 15 -3.86 11.11 8.58
C SER A 15 -3.66 11.93 9.87
N CYS A 16 -4.28 11.48 10.97
CA CYS A 16 -4.01 11.97 12.31
C CYS A 16 -2.70 11.45 12.90
N ASN A 17 -1.87 10.79 12.11
CA ASN A 17 -0.63 10.09 12.45
C ASN A 17 -0.79 8.79 13.27
N GLY A 18 -1.96 8.43 13.75
CA GLY A 18 -2.15 7.16 14.47
C GLY A 18 -1.73 5.96 13.63
N CYS A 19 -2.27 5.83 12.41
CA CYS A 19 -1.89 4.76 11.49
C CYS A 19 -0.42 4.84 11.04
N ASP A 20 0.13 6.06 10.92
CA ASP A 20 1.52 6.24 10.51
C ASP A 20 2.49 5.76 11.58
N ILE A 21 2.20 6.00 12.86
CA ILE A 21 2.99 5.50 14.01
C ILE A 21 2.97 3.96 14.02
N GLU A 22 1.82 3.33 13.81
CA GLU A 22 1.72 1.88 13.73
C GLU A 22 2.45 1.32 12.49
N CYS A 23 2.45 2.04 11.38
CA CYS A 23 3.26 1.68 10.21
C CYS A 23 4.77 1.82 10.49
N LEU A 24 5.19 2.86 11.22
CA LEU A 24 6.59 3.01 11.63
C LEU A 24 7.02 1.94 12.63
N ALA A 25 6.12 1.49 13.49
CA ALA A 25 6.38 0.40 14.42
C ALA A 25 6.82 -0.90 13.69
N LEU A 26 6.41 -1.10 12.43
CA LEU A 26 6.80 -2.25 11.62
C LEU A 26 8.32 -2.35 11.38
N VAL A 27 9.00 -1.20 11.40
CA VAL A 27 10.46 -1.13 11.19
C VAL A 27 11.23 -1.38 12.48
N THR A 28 10.54 -1.37 13.63
CA THR A 28 11.18 -1.61 14.92
C THR A 28 11.61 -3.07 15.08
N PRO A 29 12.63 -3.36 15.91
CA PRO A 29 13.11 -4.72 16.13
C PRO A 29 12.05 -5.72 16.61
N LYS A 30 10.97 -5.22 17.24
CA LYS A 30 9.86 -6.06 17.71
C LYS A 30 9.09 -6.71 16.56
N TYR A 31 8.83 -5.96 15.48
CA TYR A 31 8.00 -6.42 14.36
C TYR A 31 8.82 -6.81 13.14
N ASP A 32 9.89 -6.07 12.86
CA ASP A 32 10.91 -6.34 11.84
C ASP A 32 10.36 -6.87 10.51
N ILE A 33 9.77 -5.98 9.71
CA ILE A 33 9.21 -6.35 8.40
C ILE A 33 10.25 -6.87 7.41
N GLU A 34 11.52 -6.58 7.63
CA GLU A 34 12.61 -7.08 6.77
C GLU A 34 12.75 -8.60 6.88
N ARG A 35 12.42 -9.18 8.03
CA ARG A 35 12.33 -10.62 8.24
C ARG A 35 11.32 -11.30 7.32
N PHE A 36 10.26 -10.59 6.93
CA PHE A 36 9.27 -11.08 5.96
C PHE A 36 9.68 -10.81 4.51
N GLY A 37 10.87 -10.24 4.29
CA GLY A 37 11.43 -9.96 2.99
C GLY A 37 11.00 -8.62 2.39
N CYS A 38 10.40 -7.71 3.17
CA CYS A 38 10.05 -6.36 2.75
C CYS A 38 11.14 -5.38 3.14
N LEU A 39 11.42 -4.39 2.27
CA LEU A 39 12.33 -3.29 2.58
C LEU A 39 11.56 -1.98 2.67
N TRP A 40 11.72 -1.29 3.78
CA TRP A 40 11.12 0.01 3.97
C TRP A 40 11.89 1.09 3.21
N LYS A 41 11.21 1.78 2.27
CA LYS A 41 11.80 2.87 1.47
C LYS A 41 10.80 3.99 1.27
N MET A 42 11.24 5.22 1.49
CA MET A 42 10.37 6.41 1.36
C MET A 42 10.18 6.87 -0.09
N SER A 43 10.75 6.17 -1.07
CA SER A 43 10.64 6.54 -2.48
C SER A 43 9.54 5.75 -3.19
N ALA A 44 8.46 6.42 -3.53
CA ALA A 44 7.34 5.81 -4.26
C ALA A 44 7.73 5.28 -5.65
N ARG A 45 8.67 5.91 -6.35
CA ARG A 45 9.12 5.47 -7.69
C ARG A 45 9.73 4.08 -7.69
N HIS A 46 10.30 3.67 -6.58
CA HIS A 46 10.95 2.38 -6.41
C HIS A 46 10.11 1.39 -5.61
N ALA A 47 8.97 1.84 -5.06
CA ALA A 47 8.11 1.01 -4.25
C ALA A 47 7.28 0.04 -5.09
N ASP A 48 7.17 -1.19 -4.61
CA ASP A 48 6.30 -2.23 -5.14
C ASP A 48 4.97 -2.27 -4.38
N ILE A 49 4.98 -1.85 -3.10
CA ILE A 49 3.80 -1.79 -2.24
C ILE A 49 3.64 -0.37 -1.70
N LEU A 50 2.46 0.20 -1.84
CA LEU A 50 2.09 1.50 -1.29
C LEU A 50 1.11 1.31 -0.13
N LEU A 51 1.51 1.76 1.05
CA LEU A 51 0.65 1.88 2.22
C LEU A 51 0.02 3.27 2.21
N VAL A 52 -1.30 3.35 2.19
CA VAL A 52 -2.02 4.62 2.20
C VAL A 52 -2.74 4.78 3.54
N THR A 53 -2.44 5.85 4.26
CA THR A 53 -3.04 6.19 5.55
C THR A 53 -3.86 7.47 5.46
N GLY A 54 -4.86 7.58 6.34
CA GLY A 54 -5.67 8.78 6.47
C GLY A 54 -6.74 8.94 5.42
N VAL A 55 -7.46 10.05 5.53
CA VAL A 55 -8.57 10.40 4.65
C VAL A 55 -8.08 11.25 3.49
N SER A 56 -8.61 11.02 2.29
CA SER A 56 -8.20 11.78 1.13
C SER A 56 -9.00 13.07 0.99
N ASN A 57 -8.31 14.21 1.05
CA ASN A 57 -8.86 15.52 0.73
C ASN A 57 -8.51 15.94 -0.71
N GLU A 58 -9.08 17.05 -1.20
CA GLU A 58 -8.86 17.54 -2.57
C GLU A 58 -7.37 17.77 -2.89
N THR A 59 -6.58 18.21 -1.93
CA THR A 59 -5.14 18.45 -2.13
C THR A 59 -4.37 17.14 -2.18
N SER A 60 -4.61 16.23 -1.23
CA SER A 60 -3.92 14.94 -1.16
C SER A 60 -4.32 13.99 -2.29
N LYS A 61 -5.55 14.09 -2.81
CA LYS A 61 -6.05 13.34 -3.96
C LYS A 61 -5.14 13.46 -5.19
N LYS A 62 -4.81 14.70 -5.56
CA LYS A 62 -3.93 14.97 -6.71
C LYS A 62 -2.54 14.35 -6.52
N ARG A 63 -1.98 14.52 -5.32
CA ARG A 63 -0.67 13.98 -4.96
C ARG A 63 -0.68 12.45 -4.92
N LEU A 64 -1.71 11.84 -4.34
CA LEU A 64 -1.86 10.40 -4.28
C LEU A 64 -1.90 9.78 -5.69
N LYS A 65 -2.66 10.38 -6.60
CA LYS A 65 -2.69 9.95 -8.01
C LYS A 65 -1.33 10.06 -8.67
N THR A 66 -0.65 11.20 -8.51
CA THR A 66 0.70 11.40 -9.06
C THR A 66 1.69 10.35 -8.53
N VAL A 67 1.68 10.09 -7.22
CA VAL A 67 2.53 9.07 -6.58
C VAL A 67 2.21 7.69 -7.14
N TYR A 68 0.93 7.35 -7.25
CA TYR A 68 0.50 6.09 -7.83
C TYR A 68 0.98 5.92 -9.27
N ASP A 69 0.85 6.94 -10.10
CA ASP A 69 1.26 6.88 -11.52
C ASP A 69 2.78 6.75 -11.68
N GLN A 70 3.57 7.30 -10.74
CA GLN A 70 5.03 7.19 -10.73
C GLN A 70 5.57 5.81 -10.31
N MET A 71 4.75 4.99 -9.66
CA MET A 71 5.15 3.65 -9.23
C MET A 71 5.25 2.68 -10.39
N ALA A 72 6.00 1.59 -10.16
CA ALA A 72 6.15 0.50 -11.12
C ALA A 72 4.79 -0.14 -11.52
N PRO A 73 4.67 -0.73 -12.73
CA PRO A 73 3.41 -1.29 -13.22
C PRO A 73 2.83 -2.44 -12.38
N ASN A 74 3.67 -3.18 -11.65
CA ASN A 74 3.25 -4.33 -10.82
C ASN A 74 3.11 -3.95 -9.35
N LYS A 75 2.59 -2.76 -9.07
CA LYS A 75 2.38 -2.24 -7.72
C LYS A 75 1.18 -2.86 -7.03
N LYS A 76 1.19 -2.83 -5.69
CA LYS A 76 0.07 -3.16 -4.82
C LYS A 76 -0.22 -2.01 -3.87
N VAL A 77 -1.50 -1.75 -3.63
CA VAL A 77 -1.95 -0.68 -2.74
C VAL A 77 -2.70 -1.28 -1.56
N ILE A 78 -2.30 -0.89 -0.36
CA ILE A 78 -2.94 -1.29 0.89
C ILE A 78 -3.48 -0.03 1.57
N ALA A 79 -4.79 0.03 1.76
CA ALA A 79 -5.44 1.09 2.52
C ALA A 79 -5.46 0.72 4.01
N ILE A 80 -4.85 1.57 4.84
CA ILE A 80 -4.67 1.33 6.27
C ILE A 80 -5.54 2.27 7.10
N GLY A 81 -6.33 1.65 7.96
CA GLY A 81 -7.21 2.36 8.89
C GLY A 81 -8.58 2.70 8.34
N SER A 82 -9.54 2.93 9.23
CA SER A 82 -10.93 3.22 8.89
C SER A 82 -11.06 4.49 8.05
N CYS A 83 -10.19 5.49 8.27
CA CYS A 83 -10.19 6.73 7.49
C CYS A 83 -9.89 6.49 6.01
N ALA A 84 -8.87 5.69 5.69
CA ALA A 84 -8.52 5.35 4.32
C ALA A 84 -9.59 4.47 3.64
N ASN A 85 -10.20 3.56 4.42
CA ASN A 85 -11.16 2.57 3.92
C ASN A 85 -12.53 3.18 3.65
N SER A 86 -13.07 3.97 4.58
CA SER A 86 -14.45 4.48 4.53
C SER A 86 -14.60 5.99 4.72
N GLY A 87 -13.53 6.69 5.10
CA GLY A 87 -13.56 8.09 5.51
C GLY A 87 -13.91 8.30 6.99
N ASP A 88 -14.44 7.25 7.65
CA ASP A 88 -14.81 7.23 9.07
C ASP A 88 -15.56 8.50 9.50
N VAL A 89 -15.16 9.12 10.61
CA VAL A 89 -15.77 10.35 11.15
C VAL A 89 -15.66 11.56 10.21
N PHE A 90 -14.71 11.55 9.28
CA PHE A 90 -14.50 12.64 8.31
C PHE A 90 -15.34 12.49 7.04
N ARG A 91 -16.14 11.45 6.93
CA ARG A 91 -16.87 11.08 5.70
C ARG A 91 -17.76 12.21 5.16
N PHE A 92 -18.31 13.04 6.03
CA PHE A 92 -19.24 14.12 5.66
C PHE A 92 -18.59 15.50 5.68
N CYS A 93 -17.28 15.61 5.88
CA CYS A 93 -16.58 16.88 5.82
C CYS A 93 -16.57 17.42 4.38
N TYR A 94 -16.77 18.73 4.23
CA TYR A 94 -16.88 19.39 2.90
C TYR A 94 -15.69 19.15 1.98
N ASN A 95 -14.48 19.01 2.54
CA ASN A 95 -13.24 18.81 1.79
C ASN A 95 -12.87 17.31 1.59
N VAL A 96 -13.58 16.42 2.27
CA VAL A 96 -13.36 14.97 2.17
C VAL A 96 -14.47 14.40 1.29
N LYS A 97 -14.18 14.26 0.02
CA LYS A 97 -15.21 13.84 -0.93
C LYS A 97 -15.16 12.37 -1.30
N GLN A 98 -14.04 11.70 -1.08
CA GLN A 98 -13.84 10.35 -1.62
C GLN A 98 -12.97 9.47 -0.74
N ARG A 99 -13.31 8.18 -0.72
CA ARG A 99 -12.47 7.12 -0.18
C ARG A 99 -11.23 6.91 -1.08
N VAL A 100 -10.19 6.29 -0.57
CA VAL A 100 -8.96 6.02 -1.34
C VAL A 100 -9.25 5.19 -2.59
N ASP A 101 -10.16 4.22 -2.49
CA ASP A 101 -10.55 3.34 -3.60
C ASP A 101 -11.22 4.04 -4.78
N SER A 102 -11.80 5.21 -4.58
CA SER A 102 -12.37 6.01 -5.67
C SER A 102 -11.32 6.83 -6.43
N ILE A 103 -10.10 6.94 -5.89
CA ILE A 103 -9.00 7.70 -6.50
C ILE A 103 -8.01 6.77 -7.19
N ILE A 104 -7.62 5.70 -6.50
CA ILE A 104 -6.69 4.67 -7.00
C ILE A 104 -7.22 3.29 -6.63
N PRO A 105 -6.94 2.26 -7.45
CA PRO A 105 -7.34 0.91 -7.12
C PRO A 105 -6.62 0.42 -5.86
N VAL A 106 -7.40 -0.10 -4.91
CA VAL A 106 -6.90 -0.68 -3.65
C VAL A 106 -6.99 -2.19 -3.72
N ASP A 107 -5.91 -2.88 -3.39
CA ASP A 107 -5.86 -4.34 -3.41
C ASP A 107 -6.25 -4.96 -2.08
N ILE A 108 -5.88 -4.33 -0.97
CA ILE A 108 -6.11 -4.86 0.39
C ILE A 108 -6.54 -3.72 1.32
N TYR A 109 -7.51 -4.00 2.16
CA TYR A 109 -7.99 -3.09 3.20
C TYR A 109 -7.62 -3.62 4.58
N VAL A 110 -7.08 -2.76 5.44
CA VAL A 110 -6.78 -3.07 6.84
C VAL A 110 -7.64 -2.18 7.73
N PRO A 111 -8.71 -2.71 8.32
CA PRO A 111 -9.58 -1.95 9.20
C PRO A 111 -8.93 -1.72 10.57
N GLY A 112 -9.29 -0.64 11.23
CA GLY A 112 -8.83 -0.25 12.56
C GLY A 112 -8.62 1.26 12.67
N CYS A 113 -8.56 1.77 13.91
CA CYS A 113 -8.34 3.21 14.16
C CYS A 113 -7.47 3.41 15.42
N PRO A 114 -6.14 3.23 15.31
CA PRO A 114 -5.38 2.59 14.23
C PRO A 114 -5.46 1.05 14.27
N PRO A 115 -5.17 0.36 13.17
CA PRO A 115 -4.98 -1.09 13.19
C PRO A 115 -3.66 -1.45 13.87
N ARG A 116 -3.61 -2.61 14.51
CA ARG A 116 -2.38 -3.10 15.13
C ARG A 116 -1.33 -3.45 14.07
N PRO A 117 -0.02 -3.34 14.38
CA PRO A 117 1.06 -3.68 13.44
C PRO A 117 0.97 -5.11 12.89
N GLU A 118 0.50 -6.07 13.70
CA GLU A 118 0.33 -7.45 13.27
C GLU A 118 -0.66 -7.56 12.10
N ALA A 119 -1.78 -6.82 12.15
CA ALA A 119 -2.76 -6.81 11.06
C ALA A 119 -2.18 -6.20 9.78
N ILE A 120 -1.30 -5.21 9.90
CA ILE A 120 -0.62 -4.60 8.76
C ILE A 120 0.39 -5.60 8.16
N ILE A 121 1.12 -6.35 9.00
CA ILE A 121 2.03 -7.43 8.56
C ILE A 121 1.28 -8.50 7.79
N ASP A 122 0.13 -8.95 8.28
CA ASP A 122 -0.70 -9.94 7.59
C ASP A 122 -1.14 -9.46 6.21
N ALA A 123 -1.51 -8.19 6.10
CA ALA A 123 -1.85 -7.57 4.82
C ALA A 123 -0.64 -7.51 3.86
N LEU A 124 0.54 -7.15 4.38
CA LEU A 124 1.78 -7.17 3.61
C LEU A 124 2.11 -8.56 3.10
N VAL A 125 2.03 -9.57 3.94
CA VAL A 125 2.27 -10.98 3.54
C VAL A 125 1.30 -11.43 2.45
N LYS A 126 0.03 -11.07 2.54
CA LYS A 126 -0.98 -11.34 1.49
C LYS A 126 -0.64 -10.62 0.19
N ALA A 127 -0.20 -9.36 0.25
CA ALA A 127 0.24 -8.61 -0.91
C ALA A 127 1.43 -9.28 -1.59
N LEU A 128 2.42 -9.73 -0.82
CA LEU A 128 3.59 -10.46 -1.31
C LEU A 128 3.23 -11.75 -2.04
N GLN A 129 2.33 -12.53 -1.48
CA GLN A 129 1.84 -13.77 -2.11
C GLN A 129 1.16 -13.48 -3.46
N THR A 130 0.38 -12.41 -3.52
CA THR A 130 -0.30 -11.99 -4.75
C THR A 130 0.70 -11.51 -5.81
N LEU A 131 1.71 -10.75 -5.41
CA LEU A 131 2.79 -10.31 -6.31
C LEU A 131 3.54 -11.51 -6.91
N LYS A 132 3.92 -12.50 -6.10
CA LYS A 132 4.60 -13.72 -6.56
C LYS A 132 3.75 -14.53 -7.55
N LYS A 133 2.44 -14.66 -7.32
CA LYS A 133 1.52 -15.34 -8.25
C LYS A 133 1.42 -14.66 -9.62
N HIS A 134 1.46 -13.32 -9.66
CA HIS A 134 1.45 -12.57 -10.91
C HIS A 134 2.73 -12.76 -11.75
N GLU A 135 3.87 -12.94 -11.10
CA GLU A 135 5.13 -13.20 -11.81
C GLU A 135 5.17 -14.59 -12.44
N SER A 136 4.74 -15.60 -11.70
CA SER A 136 4.68 -16.97 -12.23
C SER A 136 3.84 -17.03 -13.50
N LYS A 137 2.68 -16.38 -13.53
CA LYS A 137 1.82 -16.30 -14.73
C LYS A 137 2.44 -15.55 -15.90
N LYS A 138 3.25 -14.50 -15.66
CA LYS A 138 3.92 -13.73 -16.71
C LYS A 138 5.11 -14.49 -17.31
N ASN A 139 5.84 -15.23 -16.49
CA ASN A 139 6.97 -16.05 -16.95
C ASN A 139 6.51 -17.21 -17.82
N THR A 140 5.42 -17.88 -17.46
CA THR A 140 4.81 -18.95 -18.27
C THR A 140 4.37 -18.42 -19.64
N LYS A 141 3.71 -17.24 -19.70
CA LYS A 141 3.31 -16.62 -20.99
C LYS A 141 4.50 -16.19 -21.85
N LYS A 142 5.62 -15.75 -21.25
CA LYS A 142 6.82 -15.40 -22.00
C LYS A 142 7.54 -16.64 -22.56
N GLN A 143 7.54 -17.75 -21.83
CA GLN A 143 8.14 -19.00 -22.30
C GLN A 143 7.35 -19.63 -23.45
N VAL A 144 6.00 -19.58 -23.38
CA VAL A 144 5.14 -20.06 -24.48
C VAL A 144 5.35 -19.23 -25.76
N LYS A 145 5.46 -17.89 -25.63
CA LYS A 145 5.69 -17.01 -26.80
C LYS A 145 7.10 -17.10 -27.41
N LYS A 146 8.06 -17.72 -26.71
CA LYS A 146 9.43 -17.92 -27.20
C LYS A 146 9.61 -19.29 -27.88
N ARG A 147 8.60 -20.18 -27.77
CA ARG A 147 8.58 -21.52 -28.39
C ARG A 147 7.70 -21.60 -29.64
N SER A 148 6.97 -20.54 -29.94
CA SER A 148 6.22 -20.32 -31.16
C SER A 148 6.97 -19.35 -32.08
#